data_4b2eaa778cdbeb90e5baed74ac1cd2c8
#
_entry.id   4b2eaa778cdbeb90e5baed74ac1cd2c8
#
_cell.length_a   1.000
_cell.length_b   1.000
_cell.length_c   1.000
_cell.angle_alpha   90.00
_cell.angle_beta   90.00
_cell.angle_gamma   90.00
#
_symmetry.space_group_name_H-M   'P 1'
#
loop_
_entity.id
_entity.type
_entity.pdbx_description
1 polymer ?
#
loop_
_entity_poly.entity_id
_entity_poly.type
_entity_poly.pdbx_seq_one_letter_code
_entity_poly.pdbx_strand_id
1 'polypeptide(L)'
;MFALLPVFGLFGCGGGKKYTSDDVVLINTAYYGTEMNPVYSFALKKEKDGWSFSADCLVGSQKDHYTSFGSFPITAEDAEAFLHIICEDGEIERLCRYRDPVRIFRSSDAPARSSGMTFSDGNTIEKETMLGDRALNYLYALADRYYEAAESSADTSPDTAAN
;
A
#
# COMPACT_ATOMS: atom_id res chain seq x y z
N MET A 1 17.11 6.33 32.01
CA MET A 1 15.99 6.09 31.09
C MET A 1 16.08 7.15 30.02
N PHE A 2 16.80 6.86 28.91
CA PHE A 2 17.00 7.81 27.80
C PHE A 2 15.92 7.52 26.75
N ALA A 3 15.00 8.45 26.58
CA ALA A 3 14.05 8.44 25.49
C ALA A 3 14.80 8.81 24.20
N LEU A 4 15.05 7.84 23.32
CA LEU A 4 15.46 8.09 21.96
C LEU A 4 14.24 8.64 21.21
N LEU A 5 14.23 9.97 21.05
CA LEU A 5 13.33 10.61 20.10
C LEU A 5 13.78 10.22 18.68
N PRO A 6 12.90 9.65 17.85
CA PRO A 6 13.22 9.42 16.46
C PRO A 6 13.45 10.77 15.77
N VAL A 7 14.65 10.96 15.23
CA VAL A 7 14.95 12.11 14.36
C VAL A 7 14.28 11.83 13.03
N PHE A 8 13.06 12.31 12.86
CA PHE A 8 12.35 12.25 11.58
C PHE A 8 13.07 13.15 10.57
N GLY A 9 13.61 12.53 9.54
CA GLY A 9 14.20 13.23 8.39
C GLY A 9 13.11 14.00 7.64
N LEU A 10 13.20 15.31 7.70
CA LEU A 10 12.28 16.23 7.06
C LEU A 10 12.74 16.55 5.64
N PHE A 11 12.10 16.02 4.60
CA PHE A 11 12.41 16.33 3.21
C PHE A 11 11.19 16.81 2.42
N GLY A 12 11.35 17.82 1.59
CA GLY A 12 10.26 18.49 0.90
C GLY A 12 10.07 18.03 -0.55
N CYS A 13 8.82 17.87 -0.93
CA CYS A 13 8.41 17.75 -2.32
C CYS A 13 8.12 19.14 -2.90
N GLY A 14 8.79 19.50 -3.96
CA GLY A 14 8.59 20.69 -4.80
C GLY A 14 7.87 21.87 -4.12
N GLY A 15 8.62 22.74 -3.44
CA GLY A 15 8.02 23.92 -2.81
C GLY A 15 8.31 24.10 -1.31
N GLY A 16 9.23 23.33 -0.71
CA GLY A 16 9.73 23.59 0.65
C GLY A 16 8.95 22.91 1.78
N LYS A 17 7.77 22.31 1.53
CA LYS A 17 7.07 21.56 2.57
C LYS A 17 7.65 20.16 2.72
N LYS A 18 7.87 19.77 3.95
CA LYS A 18 8.38 18.45 4.32
C LYS A 18 7.22 17.64 4.89
N TYR A 19 7.01 16.46 4.35
CA TYR A 19 5.99 15.54 4.82
C TYR A 19 6.59 14.46 5.69
N THR A 20 5.81 14.02 6.68
CA THR A 20 6.11 12.90 7.57
C THR A 20 5.06 11.79 7.36
N SER A 21 5.26 10.64 7.98
CA SER A 21 4.25 9.57 8.00
C SER A 21 2.91 10.03 8.56
N ASP A 22 2.90 10.96 9.51
CA ASP A 22 1.68 11.47 10.14
C ASP A 22 0.82 12.31 9.19
N ASP A 23 1.46 12.91 8.18
CA ASP A 23 0.77 13.68 7.14
C ASP A 23 0.10 12.79 6.09
N VAL A 24 0.48 11.52 6.00
CA VAL A 24 -0.02 10.61 4.97
C VAL A 24 -1.46 10.19 5.27
N VAL A 25 -2.34 10.31 4.28
CA VAL A 25 -3.75 9.90 4.37
C VAL A 25 -4.13 8.84 3.35
N LEU A 26 -3.34 8.67 2.29
CA LEU A 26 -3.50 7.61 1.31
C LEU A 26 -2.14 7.20 0.78
N ILE A 27 -1.91 5.90 0.68
CA ILE A 27 -0.81 5.32 -0.09
C ILE A 27 -1.44 4.32 -1.05
N ASN A 28 -1.02 4.38 -2.31
CA ASN A 28 -1.41 3.41 -3.32
C ASN A 28 -0.18 2.97 -4.12
N THR A 29 -0.19 1.71 -4.55
CA THR A 29 0.82 1.17 -5.46
C THR A 29 0.20 0.07 -6.29
N ALA A 30 0.56 0.04 -7.58
CA ALA A 30 0.06 -0.96 -8.50
C ALA A 30 1.12 -1.35 -9.53
N TYR A 31 1.04 -2.59 -10.00
CA TYR A 31 1.77 -3.09 -11.13
C TYR A 31 0.82 -3.85 -12.06
N TYR A 32 0.75 -3.39 -13.28
CA TYR A 32 -0.02 -4.01 -14.36
C TYR A 32 0.94 -4.70 -15.32
N GLY A 33 0.72 -6.00 -15.54
CA GLY A 33 1.45 -6.78 -16.52
C GLY A 33 1.04 -6.44 -17.96
N THR A 34 1.55 -7.21 -18.91
CA THR A 34 1.27 -7.03 -20.35
C THR A 34 -0.17 -7.34 -20.74
N GLU A 35 -0.92 -8.05 -19.89
CA GLU A 35 -2.32 -8.47 -20.16
C GLU A 35 -3.37 -7.51 -19.57
N MET A 36 -2.97 -6.31 -19.17
CA MET A 36 -3.81 -5.28 -18.54
C MET A 36 -4.46 -5.69 -17.19
N ASN A 37 -4.21 -6.90 -16.72
CA ASN A 37 -4.62 -7.31 -15.38
C ASN A 37 -3.59 -6.85 -14.37
N PRO A 38 -4.00 -6.34 -13.20
CA PRO A 38 -3.05 -6.00 -12.15
C PRO A 38 -2.35 -7.27 -11.69
N VAL A 39 -1.01 -7.25 -11.67
CA VAL A 39 -0.23 -8.26 -10.95
C VAL A 39 -0.42 -8.04 -9.46
N TYR A 40 -0.48 -6.78 -9.05
CA TYR A 40 -1.00 -6.34 -7.77
C TYR A 40 -1.50 -4.90 -7.84
N SER A 41 -2.43 -4.59 -6.95
CA SER A 41 -2.86 -3.23 -6.62
C SER A 41 -3.14 -3.18 -5.11
N PHE A 42 -2.51 -2.25 -4.41
CA PHE A 42 -2.71 -2.04 -2.98
C PHE A 42 -3.06 -0.60 -2.71
N ALA A 43 -3.99 -0.36 -1.79
CA ALA A 43 -4.22 0.96 -1.25
C ALA A 43 -4.44 0.89 0.27
N LEU A 44 -3.76 1.77 1.00
CA LEU A 44 -3.94 2.01 2.42
C LEU A 44 -4.47 3.42 2.59
N LYS A 45 -5.64 3.59 3.19
CA LYS A 45 -6.33 4.87 3.30
C LYS A 45 -6.74 5.14 4.74
N LYS A 46 -6.47 6.37 5.19
CA LYS A 46 -6.94 6.88 6.47
C LYS A 46 -8.39 7.30 6.34
N GLU A 47 -9.24 6.67 7.13
CA GLU A 47 -10.66 6.98 7.23
C GLU A 47 -10.93 7.77 8.52
N LYS A 48 -12.18 8.17 8.73
CA LYS A 48 -12.56 8.93 9.93
C LYS A 48 -12.29 8.18 11.23
N ASP A 49 -12.51 6.87 11.21
CA ASP A 49 -12.49 6.02 12.41
C ASP A 49 -11.31 5.02 12.40
N GLY A 50 -10.29 5.23 11.56
CA GLY A 50 -9.14 4.34 11.48
C GLY A 50 -8.50 4.27 10.10
N TRP A 51 -8.00 3.11 9.75
CA TRP A 51 -7.38 2.85 8.45
C TRP A 51 -8.12 1.74 7.72
N SER A 52 -8.22 1.86 6.42
CA SER A 52 -8.72 0.82 5.53
C SER A 52 -7.64 0.38 4.55
N PHE A 53 -7.72 -0.88 4.15
CA PHE A 53 -6.83 -1.52 3.19
C PHE A 53 -7.64 -2.14 2.07
N SER A 54 -7.19 -2.03 0.85
CA SER A 54 -7.70 -2.77 -0.30
C SER A 54 -6.54 -3.41 -1.06
N ALA A 55 -6.78 -4.58 -1.61
CA ALA A 55 -5.76 -5.34 -2.32
C ALA A 55 -6.37 -6.14 -3.48
N ASP A 56 -5.70 -6.09 -4.61
CA ASP A 56 -5.88 -7.02 -5.73
C ASP A 56 -4.52 -7.69 -5.95
N CYS A 57 -4.39 -8.96 -5.63
CA CYS A 57 -3.11 -9.65 -5.74
C CYS A 57 -3.26 -11.18 -5.63
N LEU A 58 -2.17 -11.89 -5.89
CA LEU A 58 -2.07 -13.30 -5.56
C LEU A 58 -1.82 -13.48 -4.07
N VAL A 59 -2.64 -14.29 -3.42
CA VAL A 59 -2.57 -14.63 -2.00
C VAL A 59 -2.45 -16.14 -1.79
N GLY A 60 -2.33 -16.54 -0.53
CA GLY A 60 -2.15 -17.93 -0.14
C GLY A 60 -0.67 -18.35 -0.08
N SER A 61 -0.41 -19.47 0.56
CA SER A 61 0.93 -19.96 0.82
C SER A 61 1.76 -20.24 -0.44
N GLN A 62 1.09 -20.53 -1.55
CA GLN A 62 1.71 -20.79 -2.87
C GLN A 62 1.54 -19.63 -3.84
N LYS A 63 0.87 -18.53 -3.44
CA LYS A 63 0.52 -17.40 -4.32
C LYS A 63 -0.25 -17.82 -5.57
N ASP A 64 -1.16 -18.77 -5.42
CA ASP A 64 -1.93 -19.39 -6.48
C ASP A 64 -3.37 -18.89 -6.57
N HIS A 65 -3.84 -18.13 -5.57
CA HIS A 65 -5.17 -17.54 -5.56
C HIS A 65 -5.09 -16.03 -5.87
N TYR A 66 -5.63 -15.63 -7.01
CA TYR A 66 -5.85 -14.21 -7.27
C TYR A 66 -7.14 -13.78 -6.56
N THR A 67 -7.03 -12.76 -5.75
CA THR A 67 -8.16 -12.22 -5.02
C THR A 67 -8.24 -10.71 -5.13
N SER A 68 -9.44 -10.20 -5.07
CA SER A 68 -9.76 -8.79 -5.02
C SER A 68 -10.47 -8.50 -3.71
N PHE A 69 -9.76 -7.85 -2.80
CA PHE A 69 -10.34 -7.37 -1.56
C PHE A 69 -10.82 -5.95 -1.76
N GLY A 70 -12.11 -5.73 -1.60
CA GLY A 70 -12.63 -4.38 -1.40
C GLY A 70 -12.01 -3.71 -0.18
N SER A 71 -12.32 -2.44 0.02
CA SER A 71 -11.81 -1.72 1.20
C SER A 71 -12.38 -2.32 2.49
N PHE A 72 -11.51 -2.67 3.42
CA PHE A 72 -11.87 -3.20 4.74
C PHE A 72 -11.00 -2.55 5.83
N PRO A 73 -11.50 -2.46 7.07
CA PRO A 73 -10.76 -1.86 8.18
C PRO A 73 -9.58 -2.76 8.58
N ILE A 74 -8.46 -2.13 8.90
CA ILE A 74 -7.28 -2.77 9.48
C ILE A 74 -7.01 -2.22 10.88
N THR A 75 -6.18 -2.91 11.64
CA THR A 75 -5.77 -2.45 12.96
C THR A 75 -4.89 -1.20 12.88
N ALA A 76 -4.92 -0.37 13.91
CA ALA A 76 -4.00 0.77 14.00
C ALA A 76 -2.53 0.31 13.99
N GLU A 77 -2.24 -0.82 14.65
CA GLU A 77 -0.91 -1.41 14.71
C GLU A 77 -0.38 -1.78 13.32
N ASP A 78 -1.21 -2.38 12.47
CA ASP A 78 -0.84 -2.71 11.09
C ASP A 78 -0.55 -1.46 10.26
N ALA A 79 -1.39 -0.43 10.40
CA ALA A 79 -1.20 0.81 9.69
C ALA A 79 0.09 1.53 10.15
N GLU A 80 0.31 1.62 11.46
CA GLU A 80 1.49 2.25 12.05
C GLU A 80 2.77 1.52 11.66
N ALA A 81 2.75 0.17 11.66
CA ALA A 81 3.90 -0.63 11.25
C ALA A 81 4.26 -0.37 9.77
N PHE A 82 3.26 -0.26 8.89
CA PHE A 82 3.50 0.08 7.49
C PHE A 82 4.04 1.50 7.33
N LEU A 83 3.43 2.49 8.00
CA LEU A 83 3.89 3.87 7.97
C LEU A 83 5.32 4.03 8.51
N HIS A 84 5.68 3.22 9.50
CA HIS A 84 7.05 3.16 10.02
C HIS A 84 8.04 2.68 8.94
N ILE A 85 7.69 1.63 8.19
CA ILE A 85 8.50 1.16 7.06
C ILE A 85 8.66 2.27 6.01
N ILE A 86 7.58 2.94 5.62
CA ILE A 86 7.60 4.06 4.66
C ILE A 86 8.53 5.18 5.12
N CYS A 87 8.56 5.46 6.42
CA CYS A 87 9.40 6.49 7.01
C CYS A 87 10.88 6.06 7.07
N GLU A 88 11.16 4.86 7.58
CA GLU A 88 12.53 4.34 7.74
C GLU A 88 13.24 4.17 6.38
N ASP A 89 12.53 3.69 5.37
CA ASP A 89 13.06 3.46 4.03
C ASP A 89 13.12 4.76 3.20
N GLY A 90 12.61 5.89 3.73
CA GLY A 90 12.61 7.18 3.07
C GLY A 90 11.77 7.21 1.79
N GLU A 91 10.68 6.42 1.74
CA GLU A 91 9.83 6.27 0.56
C GLU A 91 9.20 7.59 0.11
N ILE A 92 8.79 8.44 1.06
CA ILE A 92 8.24 9.77 0.75
C ILE A 92 9.27 10.59 -0.04
N GLU A 93 10.50 10.64 0.47
CA GLU A 93 11.57 11.39 -0.18
C GLU A 93 11.95 10.77 -1.55
N ARG A 94 12.00 9.44 -1.60
CA ARG A 94 12.28 8.70 -2.83
C ARG A 94 11.26 9.01 -3.92
N LEU A 95 9.98 8.98 -3.61
CA LEU A 95 8.91 9.33 -4.55
C LEU A 95 8.96 10.80 -4.94
N CYS A 96 9.22 11.72 -4.01
CA CYS A 96 9.37 13.13 -4.31
C CYS A 96 10.50 13.42 -5.30
N ARG A 97 11.62 12.72 -5.19
CA ARG A 97 12.79 12.90 -6.05
C ARG A 97 12.73 12.12 -7.35
N TYR A 98 11.88 11.09 -7.41
CA TYR A 98 11.75 10.25 -8.59
C TYR A 98 11.31 11.10 -9.80
N ARG A 99 12.01 10.93 -10.90
CA ARG A 99 11.67 11.54 -12.18
C ARG A 99 11.11 10.46 -13.09
N ASP A 100 9.85 10.62 -13.47
CA ASP A 100 9.24 9.70 -14.42
C ASP A 100 10.00 9.71 -15.74
N PRO A 101 10.22 8.56 -16.37
CA PRO A 101 10.94 8.47 -17.62
C PRO A 101 10.17 9.21 -18.73
N VAL A 102 10.89 10.01 -19.52
CA VAL A 102 10.32 10.65 -20.72
C VAL A 102 10.08 9.56 -21.77
N ARG A 103 8.82 9.21 -22.00
CA ARG A 103 8.42 8.24 -23.01
C ARG A 103 7.91 8.97 -24.24
N ILE A 104 8.68 8.88 -25.34
CA ILE A 104 8.31 9.46 -26.64
C ILE A 104 7.21 8.62 -27.31
N PHE A 105 7.20 7.30 -27.06
CA PHE A 105 6.17 6.37 -27.51
C PHE A 105 5.78 5.43 -26.36
N ARG A 106 4.50 5.32 -26.09
CA ARG A 106 3.92 4.31 -25.20
C ARG A 106 3.32 3.20 -26.06
N SER A 107 3.87 1.98 -25.96
CA SER A 107 3.13 0.80 -26.41
C SER A 107 1.96 0.60 -25.45
N SER A 108 0.76 0.33 -25.97
CA SER A 108 -0.42 0.01 -25.17
C SER A 108 -0.20 -1.19 -24.25
N ASP A 109 0.72 -2.08 -24.62
CA ASP A 109 0.97 -3.35 -23.97
C ASP A 109 2.21 -3.30 -23.03
N ALA A 110 2.77 -2.11 -22.79
CA ALA A 110 3.91 -1.99 -21.89
C ALA A 110 3.46 -2.13 -20.43
N PRO A 111 4.19 -2.91 -19.60
CA PRO A 111 3.91 -3.00 -18.18
C PRO A 111 3.88 -1.59 -17.55
N ALA A 112 2.86 -1.33 -16.74
CA ALA A 112 2.69 -0.06 -16.06
C ALA A 112 2.91 -0.24 -14.56
N ARG A 113 3.62 0.71 -13.96
CA ARG A 113 3.87 0.76 -12.52
C ARG A 113 3.45 2.11 -12.01
N SER A 114 2.82 2.15 -10.86
CA SER A 114 2.49 3.42 -10.21
C SER A 114 2.63 3.29 -8.71
N SER A 115 3.07 4.34 -8.08
CA SER A 115 2.95 4.52 -6.64
C SER A 115 2.64 5.97 -6.34
N GLY A 116 1.76 6.19 -5.39
CA GLY A 116 1.33 7.52 -5.00
C GLY A 116 1.10 7.63 -3.50
N MET A 117 1.14 8.87 -3.03
CA MET A 117 0.79 9.26 -1.68
C MET A 117 -0.01 10.54 -1.71
N THR A 118 -1.07 10.60 -0.90
CA THR A 118 -1.82 11.82 -0.64
C THR A 118 -1.62 12.22 0.82
N PHE A 119 -1.44 13.51 1.04
CA PHE A 119 -1.18 14.07 2.36
C PHE A 119 -2.41 14.81 2.91
N SER A 120 -2.44 15.04 4.20
CA SER A 120 -3.54 15.66 4.93
C SER A 120 -3.91 17.07 4.46
N ASP A 121 -3.00 17.74 3.78
CA ASP A 121 -3.25 19.05 3.16
C ASP A 121 -3.80 18.97 1.73
N GLY A 122 -4.07 17.76 1.23
CA GLY A 122 -4.59 17.51 -0.11
C GLY A 122 -3.55 17.42 -1.22
N ASN A 123 -2.27 17.66 -0.91
CA ASN A 123 -1.21 17.45 -1.90
C ASN A 123 -1.03 15.96 -2.20
N THR A 124 -0.70 15.66 -3.45
CA THR A 124 -0.51 14.28 -3.94
C THR A 124 0.82 14.17 -4.69
N ILE A 125 1.49 13.04 -4.49
CA ILE A 125 2.61 12.57 -5.29
C ILE A 125 2.12 11.34 -6.03
N GLU A 126 2.35 11.28 -7.33
CA GLU A 126 2.12 10.07 -8.13
C GLU A 126 3.30 9.86 -9.07
N LYS A 127 3.83 8.65 -9.14
CA LYS A 127 5.06 8.31 -9.88
C LYS A 127 4.94 6.97 -10.60
N GLU A 128 5.54 6.88 -11.79
CA GLU A 128 5.68 5.63 -12.55
C GLU A 128 6.77 4.72 -11.96
N THR A 129 6.63 4.36 -10.69
CA THR A 129 7.56 3.47 -9.96
C THR A 129 6.81 2.60 -8.97
N MET A 130 7.47 1.59 -8.44
CA MET A 130 6.93 0.77 -7.34
C MET A 130 7.41 1.33 -5.99
N LEU A 131 6.72 0.97 -4.91
CA LEU A 131 7.29 1.10 -3.57
C LEU A 131 8.50 0.19 -3.41
N GLY A 132 9.33 0.45 -2.41
CA GLY A 132 10.46 -0.40 -2.07
C GLY A 132 10.03 -1.82 -1.67
N ASP A 133 10.94 -2.78 -1.82
CA ASP A 133 10.65 -4.21 -1.61
C ASP A 133 10.12 -4.51 -0.19
N ARG A 134 10.63 -3.83 0.83
CA ARG A 134 10.18 -4.02 2.22
C ARG A 134 8.73 -3.58 2.39
N ALA A 135 8.35 -2.44 1.82
CA ALA A 135 7.00 -1.93 1.84
C ALA A 135 6.05 -2.86 1.05
N LEU A 136 6.44 -3.30 -0.14
CA LEU A 136 5.65 -4.25 -0.94
C LEU A 136 5.46 -5.58 -0.22
N ASN A 137 6.52 -6.15 0.34
CA ASN A 137 6.45 -7.41 1.08
C ASN A 137 5.51 -7.31 2.29
N TYR A 138 5.49 -6.16 2.97
CA TYR A 138 4.56 -5.92 4.06
C TYR A 138 3.10 -5.92 3.58
N LEU A 139 2.80 -5.24 2.46
CA LEU A 139 1.44 -5.21 1.89
C LEU A 139 0.97 -6.59 1.45
N TYR A 140 1.85 -7.41 0.86
CA TYR A 140 1.54 -8.81 0.55
C TYR A 140 1.26 -9.63 1.81
N ALA A 141 2.09 -9.51 2.84
CA ALA A 141 1.89 -10.21 4.10
C ALA A 141 0.59 -9.76 4.80
N LEU A 142 0.22 -8.49 4.66
CA LEU A 142 -1.04 -7.97 5.17
C LEU A 142 -2.22 -8.60 4.41
N ALA A 143 -2.16 -8.66 3.08
CA ALA A 143 -3.19 -9.29 2.25
C ALA A 143 -3.35 -10.78 2.59
N ASP A 144 -2.25 -11.54 2.75
CA ASP A 144 -2.28 -12.95 3.13
C ASP A 144 -2.99 -13.16 4.48
N ARG A 145 -2.65 -12.37 5.51
CA ARG A 145 -3.25 -12.48 6.84
C ARG A 145 -4.77 -12.25 6.82
N TYR A 146 -5.23 -11.26 6.08
CA TYR A 146 -6.66 -10.98 5.98
C TYR A 146 -7.40 -12.00 5.13
N TYR A 147 -6.76 -12.57 4.12
CA TYR A 147 -7.31 -13.68 3.34
C TYR A 147 -7.51 -14.92 4.23
N GLU A 148 -6.51 -15.34 4.98
CA GLU A 148 -6.58 -16.49 5.89
C GLU A 148 -7.64 -16.30 6.99
N ALA A 149 -7.77 -15.07 7.52
CA ALA A 149 -8.80 -14.75 8.51
C ALA A 149 -10.22 -14.84 7.93
N ALA A 150 -10.41 -14.43 6.68
CA ALA A 150 -11.69 -14.51 6.00
C ALA A 150 -12.09 -15.98 5.71
N GLU A 151 -11.14 -16.81 5.25
CA GLU A 151 -11.37 -18.24 5.02
C GLU A 151 -11.71 -18.98 6.31
N SER A 152 -10.97 -18.72 7.39
CA SER A 152 -11.22 -19.33 8.69
C SER A 152 -12.60 -18.97 9.28
N SER A 153 -13.10 -17.79 8.94
CA SER A 153 -14.44 -17.33 9.38
C SER A 153 -15.56 -18.00 8.58
N ALA A 154 -15.33 -18.33 7.32
CA ALA A 154 -16.31 -18.99 6.45
C ALA A 154 -16.53 -20.46 6.85
N ASP A 155 -15.49 -21.14 7.32
CA ASP A 155 -15.52 -22.56 7.68
C ASP A 155 -16.20 -22.80 9.04
N THR A 156 -16.41 -21.75 9.84
CA THR A 156 -17.04 -21.83 11.19
C THR A 156 -18.56 -21.59 11.17
N SER A 157 -19.19 -21.40 10.01
CA SER A 157 -20.65 -21.32 9.92
C SER A 157 -21.27 -22.69 10.23
N PRO A 158 -22.01 -22.88 11.34
CA PRO A 158 -22.63 -24.14 11.62
C PRO A 158 -23.70 -24.44 10.57
N ASP A 159 -23.53 -25.58 9.92
CA ASP A 159 -24.53 -26.20 9.06
C ASP A 159 -25.85 -26.35 9.88
N THR A 160 -26.74 -25.38 9.73
CA THR A 160 -28.08 -25.48 10.34
C THR A 160 -28.85 -26.45 9.47
N ALA A 161 -28.57 -27.75 9.66
CA ALA A 161 -29.38 -28.80 9.11
C ALA A 161 -30.82 -28.59 9.60
N ALA A 162 -31.63 -28.17 8.65
CA ALA A 162 -33.08 -28.20 8.80
C ALA A 162 -33.54 -29.64 9.04
N ASN A 163 -34.16 -29.84 10.19
CA ASN A 163 -34.99 -31.00 10.47
C ASN A 163 -36.44 -30.60 10.31
#